data_0dd7434a340e9db371ba070aebf8de8d
#
_entry.id   0dd7434a340e9db371ba070aebf8de8d
#
_cell.length_a   1.000
_cell.length_b   1.000
_cell.length_c   1.000
_cell.angle_alpha   90.00
_cell.angle_beta   90.00
_cell.angle_gamma   90.00
#
_symmetry.space_group_name_H-M   'P 1'
#
loop_
_entity.id
_entity.type
_entity.pdbx_description
1 polymer ?
#
loop_
_entity_poly.entity_id
_entity_poly.type
_entity_poly.pdbx_seq_one_letter_code
_entity_poly.pdbx_strand_id
1 'polypeptide(L)'
;MLSKKLHEAMNAQINAELWSAYLYLSMSMDAEAKGLKGVANWFYVQFQEEQDHARIFMNYILSRDAEVKLLPIEEVRTAWTSPLEMFQDTLAHEKEVTAMINNLAAIAAEDKDYASSNMLVWFVDEQVEEEESAREMITACEAVEGNKFGLYMLDKELAARTYTPVSYTHLRAHETGRNL
;
A
#
# COMPACT_ATOMS: atom_id res chain seq x y z
N MET A 1 10.99 -22.22 -10.59
CA MET A 1 10.17 -22.59 -9.41
C MET A 1 10.62 -21.68 -8.27
N LEU A 2 9.68 -21.11 -7.50
CA LEU A 2 10.04 -20.29 -6.33
C LEU A 2 10.77 -21.16 -5.28
N SER A 3 11.77 -20.60 -4.59
CA SER A 3 12.31 -21.27 -3.39
C SER A 3 11.24 -21.32 -2.30
N LYS A 4 11.37 -22.27 -1.37
CA LYS A 4 10.44 -22.36 -0.24
C LYS A 4 10.43 -21.06 0.58
N LYS A 5 11.60 -20.48 0.84
CA LYS A 5 11.78 -19.25 1.60
C LYS A 5 11.05 -18.06 0.93
N LEU A 6 11.25 -17.89 -0.38
CA LEU A 6 10.62 -16.81 -1.14
C LEU A 6 9.09 -16.99 -1.24
N HIS A 7 8.64 -18.24 -1.47
CA HIS A 7 7.21 -18.57 -1.53
C HIS A 7 6.49 -18.28 -0.21
N GLU A 8 7.07 -18.67 0.93
CA GLU A 8 6.51 -18.39 2.25
C GLU A 8 6.47 -16.89 2.53
N ALA A 9 7.54 -16.15 2.19
CA ALA A 9 7.60 -14.71 2.37
C ALA A 9 6.60 -13.96 1.48
N MET A 10 6.40 -14.37 0.22
CA MET A 10 5.39 -13.77 -0.66
C MET A 10 3.96 -14.04 -0.17
N ASN A 11 3.66 -15.21 0.37
CA ASN A 11 2.35 -15.46 0.99
C ASN A 11 2.14 -14.62 2.26
N ALA A 12 3.18 -14.39 3.04
CA ALA A 12 3.11 -13.46 4.18
C ALA A 12 2.87 -12.02 3.70
N GLN A 13 3.49 -11.61 2.58
CA GLN A 13 3.24 -10.29 2.00
C GLN A 13 1.79 -10.11 1.53
N ILE A 14 1.19 -11.11 0.86
CA ILE A 14 -0.25 -11.05 0.52
C ILE A 14 -1.09 -10.75 1.77
N ASN A 15 -0.79 -11.40 2.88
CA ASN A 15 -1.52 -11.18 4.12
C ASN A 15 -1.28 -9.78 4.69
N ALA A 16 -0.07 -9.25 4.56
CA ALA A 16 0.26 -7.89 4.97
C ALA A 16 -0.50 -6.85 4.14
N GLU A 17 -0.52 -6.97 2.79
CA GLU A 17 -1.28 -6.07 1.91
C GLU A 17 -2.78 -6.09 2.22
N LEU A 18 -3.36 -7.28 2.47
CA LEU A 18 -4.77 -7.40 2.85
C LEU A 18 -5.04 -6.81 4.24
N TRP A 19 -4.09 -6.89 5.17
CA TRP A 19 -4.19 -6.23 6.47
C TRP A 19 -4.08 -4.70 6.31
N SER A 20 -3.17 -4.20 5.47
CA SER A 20 -3.06 -2.77 5.11
C SER A 20 -4.38 -2.26 4.53
N ALA A 21 -4.95 -2.99 3.58
CA ALA A 21 -6.26 -2.66 3.02
C ALA A 21 -7.33 -2.54 4.12
N TYR A 22 -7.38 -3.48 5.04
CA TYR A 22 -8.36 -3.47 6.13
C TYR A 22 -8.12 -2.33 7.12
N LEU A 23 -6.85 -1.99 7.40
CA LEU A 23 -6.48 -0.81 8.20
C LEU A 23 -6.97 0.48 7.54
N TYR A 24 -6.71 0.68 6.25
CA TYR A 24 -7.13 1.88 5.52
C TYR A 24 -8.63 1.97 5.36
N LEU A 25 -9.33 0.85 5.20
CA LEU A 25 -10.79 0.83 5.26
C LEU A 25 -11.30 1.30 6.63
N SER A 26 -10.66 0.87 7.71
CA SER A 26 -11.02 1.29 9.08
C SER A 26 -10.78 2.80 9.27
N MET A 27 -9.65 3.34 8.79
CA MET A 27 -9.38 4.78 8.81
C MET A 27 -10.42 5.57 8.01
N SER A 28 -10.79 5.08 6.82
CA SER A 28 -11.83 5.68 5.99
C SER A 28 -13.17 5.76 6.72
N MET A 29 -13.60 4.68 7.37
CA MET A 29 -14.88 4.64 8.12
C MET A 29 -14.86 5.57 9.33
N ASP A 30 -13.75 5.66 10.07
CA ASP A 30 -13.61 6.58 11.21
C ASP A 30 -13.62 8.05 10.74
N ALA A 31 -12.95 8.37 9.63
CA ALA A 31 -12.98 9.71 9.02
C ALA A 31 -14.38 10.10 8.54
N GLU A 32 -15.10 9.19 7.87
CA GLU A 32 -16.49 9.41 7.41
C GLU A 32 -17.43 9.67 8.60
N ALA A 33 -17.29 8.90 9.68
CA ALA A 33 -18.08 9.09 10.89
C ALA A 33 -17.84 10.49 11.55
N LYS A 34 -16.68 11.08 11.34
CA LYS A 34 -16.30 12.43 11.80
C LYS A 34 -16.67 13.54 10.81
N GLY A 35 -17.25 13.21 9.66
CA GLY A 35 -17.64 14.16 8.61
C GLY A 35 -16.48 14.66 7.75
N LEU A 36 -15.32 13.99 7.80
CA LEU A 36 -14.11 14.29 7.03
C LEU A 36 -14.11 13.46 5.74
N LYS A 37 -14.96 13.83 4.80
CA LYS A 37 -15.24 13.04 3.59
C LYS A 37 -14.06 12.95 2.63
N GLY A 38 -13.23 13.99 2.58
CA GLY A 38 -12.00 13.97 1.76
C GLY A 38 -10.93 13.06 2.35
N VAL A 39 -10.72 13.12 3.65
CA VAL A 39 -9.84 12.20 4.36
C VAL A 39 -10.34 10.76 4.21
N ALA A 40 -11.65 10.54 4.37
CA ALA A 40 -12.27 9.24 4.16
C ALA A 40 -12.04 8.71 2.73
N ASN A 41 -12.20 9.58 1.72
CA ASN A 41 -11.94 9.24 0.33
C ASN A 41 -10.47 8.87 0.09
N TRP A 42 -9.52 9.61 0.66
CA TRP A 42 -8.11 9.34 0.52
C TRP A 42 -7.77 7.92 1.01
N PHE A 43 -8.23 7.55 2.22
CA PHE A 43 -8.03 6.21 2.76
C PHE A 43 -8.84 5.13 2.05
N TYR A 44 -9.99 5.47 1.47
CA TYR A 44 -10.72 4.50 0.65
C TYR A 44 -10.01 4.16 -0.67
N VAL A 45 -9.30 5.14 -1.25
CA VAL A 45 -8.43 4.88 -2.41
C VAL A 45 -7.25 4.00 -2.00
N GLN A 46 -6.56 4.28 -0.88
CA GLN A 46 -5.52 3.39 -0.35
C GLN A 46 -6.03 1.95 -0.16
N PHE A 47 -7.20 1.78 0.46
CA PHE A 47 -7.82 0.46 0.59
C PHE A 47 -7.94 -0.29 -0.74
N GLN A 48 -8.27 0.40 -1.83
CA GLN A 48 -8.39 -0.20 -3.15
C GLN A 48 -7.02 -0.56 -3.75
N GLU A 49 -6.03 0.30 -3.58
CA GLU A 49 -4.66 0.11 -4.05
C GLU A 49 -4.01 -1.10 -3.36
N GLU A 50 -4.16 -1.24 -2.05
CA GLU A 50 -3.63 -2.40 -1.30
C GLU A 50 -4.25 -3.75 -1.73
N GLN A 51 -5.52 -3.75 -2.14
CA GLN A 51 -6.13 -4.95 -2.71
C GLN A 51 -5.49 -5.33 -4.06
N ASP A 52 -5.11 -4.33 -4.86
CA ASP A 52 -4.40 -4.58 -6.11
C ASP A 52 -2.98 -5.08 -5.84
N HIS A 53 -2.26 -4.54 -4.83
CA HIS A 53 -0.95 -5.05 -4.39
C HIS A 53 -1.01 -6.51 -4.00
N ALA A 54 -1.95 -6.89 -3.14
CA ALA A 54 -2.18 -8.29 -2.78
C ALA A 54 -2.44 -9.16 -4.02
N ARG A 55 -3.25 -8.67 -4.96
CA ARG A 55 -3.59 -9.40 -6.19
C ARG A 55 -2.39 -9.60 -7.10
N ILE A 56 -1.49 -8.62 -7.18
CA ILE A 56 -0.25 -8.74 -7.95
C ILE A 56 0.60 -9.90 -7.43
N PHE A 57 0.80 -9.99 -6.09
CA PHE A 57 1.52 -11.11 -5.47
C PHE A 57 0.82 -12.45 -5.70
N MET A 58 -0.52 -12.52 -5.55
CA MET A 58 -1.30 -13.74 -5.81
C MET A 58 -1.09 -14.22 -7.26
N ASN A 59 -1.26 -13.32 -8.23
CA ASN A 59 -1.10 -13.65 -9.64
C ASN A 59 0.34 -14.08 -9.96
N TYR A 60 1.32 -13.43 -9.34
CA TYR A 60 2.72 -13.81 -9.53
C TYR A 60 3.01 -15.20 -8.99
N ILE A 61 2.60 -15.53 -7.77
CA ILE A 61 2.78 -16.88 -7.18
C ILE A 61 2.14 -17.94 -8.09
N LEU A 62 0.90 -17.73 -8.55
CA LEU A 62 0.20 -18.64 -9.45
C LEU A 62 0.93 -18.80 -10.80
N SER A 63 1.48 -17.70 -11.35
CA SER A 63 2.25 -17.74 -12.60
C SER A 63 3.56 -18.51 -12.48
N ARG A 64 4.04 -18.72 -11.25
CA ARG A 64 5.25 -19.48 -10.92
C ARG A 64 4.95 -20.94 -10.54
N ASP A 65 3.72 -21.42 -10.84
CA ASP A 65 3.24 -22.77 -10.52
C ASP A 65 3.36 -23.09 -9.02
N ALA A 66 2.96 -22.14 -8.17
CA ALA A 66 2.99 -22.24 -6.72
C ALA A 66 1.61 -21.88 -6.11
N GLU A 67 1.36 -22.30 -4.87
CA GLU A 67 0.09 -22.14 -4.20
C GLU A 67 -0.01 -20.81 -3.46
N VAL A 68 -1.15 -20.14 -3.57
CA VAL A 68 -1.52 -19.01 -2.70
C VAL A 68 -2.17 -19.54 -1.44
N LYS A 69 -1.69 -19.06 -0.28
CA LYS A 69 -2.22 -19.40 1.03
C LYS A 69 -2.72 -18.14 1.74
N LEU A 70 -4.03 -18.03 1.86
CA LEU A 70 -4.64 -16.94 2.61
C LEU A 70 -4.68 -17.26 4.09
N LEU A 71 -4.15 -16.35 4.91
CA LEU A 71 -4.11 -16.44 6.36
C LEU A 71 -5.22 -15.54 6.97
N PRO A 72 -5.58 -15.73 8.25
CA PRO A 72 -6.46 -14.79 8.95
C PRO A 72 -5.89 -13.37 8.93
N ILE A 73 -6.77 -12.38 8.74
CA ILE A 73 -6.41 -10.97 8.86
C ILE A 73 -6.58 -10.58 10.33
N GLU A 74 -5.51 -10.09 10.95
CA GLU A 74 -5.50 -9.65 12.34
C GLU A 74 -6.37 -8.40 12.55
N GLU A 75 -6.71 -8.13 13.82
CA GLU A 75 -7.47 -6.96 14.21
C GLU A 75 -6.72 -5.67 13.85
N VAL A 76 -7.46 -4.64 13.39
CA VAL A 76 -6.94 -3.31 13.12
C VAL A 76 -7.49 -2.29 14.10
N ARG A 77 -6.77 -1.20 14.30
CA ARG A 77 -7.25 -0.03 15.04
C ARG A 77 -8.51 0.54 14.39
N THR A 78 -9.46 1.05 15.19
CA THR A 78 -10.78 1.51 14.71
C THR A 78 -11.10 2.97 15.04
N ALA A 79 -10.23 3.68 15.75
CA ALA A 79 -10.47 5.09 16.09
C ALA A 79 -9.16 5.88 16.22
N TRP A 80 -9.19 7.11 15.73
CA TRP A 80 -8.10 8.11 15.79
C TRP A 80 -8.62 9.42 16.29
N THR A 81 -7.76 10.26 16.85
CA THR A 81 -8.15 11.58 17.39
C THR A 81 -8.17 12.67 16.32
N SER A 82 -7.40 12.52 15.25
CA SER A 82 -7.25 13.52 14.19
C SER A 82 -6.77 12.90 12.87
N PRO A 83 -6.94 13.60 11.73
CA PRO A 83 -6.29 13.20 10.48
C PRO A 83 -4.77 13.11 10.57
N LEU A 84 -4.14 14.03 11.32
CA LEU A 84 -2.70 13.98 11.54
C LEU A 84 -2.25 12.65 12.16
N GLU A 85 -2.95 12.18 13.19
CA GLU A 85 -2.65 10.88 13.80
C GLU A 85 -2.85 9.72 12.83
N MET A 86 -3.88 9.76 11.97
CA MET A 86 -4.08 8.75 10.93
C MET A 86 -2.88 8.68 9.98
N PHE A 87 -2.41 9.82 9.47
CA PHE A 87 -1.27 9.84 8.56
C PHE A 87 0.07 9.51 9.22
N GLN A 88 0.23 9.82 10.51
CA GLN A 88 1.39 9.37 11.28
C GLN A 88 1.42 7.84 11.45
N ASP A 89 0.28 7.23 11.75
CA ASP A 89 0.14 5.76 11.80
C ASP A 89 0.38 5.14 10.41
N THR A 90 -0.12 5.78 9.35
CA THR A 90 0.14 5.37 7.97
C THR A 90 1.65 5.34 7.67
N LEU A 91 2.37 6.44 7.95
CA LEU A 91 3.82 6.47 7.71
C LEU A 91 4.58 5.41 8.52
N ALA A 92 4.16 5.16 9.75
CA ALA A 92 4.77 4.13 10.58
C ALA A 92 4.55 2.73 9.96
N HIS A 93 3.33 2.46 9.51
CA HIS A 93 2.97 1.21 8.86
C HIS A 93 3.69 1.03 7.51
N GLU A 94 3.72 2.06 6.64
CA GLU A 94 4.41 1.95 5.34
C GLU A 94 5.90 1.63 5.48
N LYS A 95 6.57 2.14 6.53
CA LYS A 95 7.96 1.75 6.83
C LYS A 95 8.11 0.27 7.19
N GLU A 96 7.11 -0.34 7.83
CA GLU A 96 7.11 -1.78 8.08
C GLU A 96 6.92 -2.56 6.79
N VAL A 97 6.00 -2.12 5.92
CA VAL A 97 5.79 -2.72 4.59
C VAL A 97 7.06 -2.57 3.73
N THR A 98 7.70 -1.40 3.73
CA THR A 98 8.99 -1.18 3.05
C THR A 98 10.05 -2.20 3.51
N ALA A 99 10.15 -2.45 4.81
CA ALA A 99 11.09 -3.45 5.33
C ALA A 99 10.75 -4.87 4.84
N MET A 100 9.47 -5.22 4.74
CA MET A 100 9.02 -6.51 4.21
C MET A 100 9.34 -6.65 2.72
N ILE A 101 9.09 -5.64 1.90
CA ILE A 101 9.43 -5.63 0.47
C ILE A 101 10.94 -5.74 0.26
N ASN A 102 11.74 -5.00 1.03
CA ASN A 102 13.19 -5.10 0.97
C ASN A 102 13.71 -6.51 1.36
N ASN A 103 13.06 -7.16 2.32
CA ASN A 103 13.38 -8.54 2.68
C ASN A 103 13.06 -9.52 1.52
N LEU A 104 11.92 -9.33 0.82
CA LEU A 104 11.59 -10.12 -0.38
C LEU A 104 12.64 -9.94 -1.46
N ALA A 105 13.06 -8.69 -1.72
CA ALA A 105 14.09 -8.38 -2.71
C ALA A 105 15.43 -9.04 -2.35
N ALA A 106 15.81 -9.03 -1.07
CA ALA A 106 17.02 -9.69 -0.59
C ALA A 106 16.95 -11.21 -0.80
N ILE A 107 15.83 -11.86 -0.46
CA ILE A 107 15.63 -13.30 -0.66
C ILE A 107 15.72 -13.65 -2.15
N ALA A 108 15.05 -12.89 -3.02
CA ALA A 108 15.09 -13.11 -4.47
C ALA A 108 16.51 -12.98 -5.04
N ALA A 109 17.31 -12.04 -4.53
CA ALA A 109 18.71 -11.86 -4.91
C ALA A 109 19.60 -13.02 -4.43
N GLU A 110 19.45 -13.49 -3.18
CA GLU A 110 20.15 -14.68 -2.65
C GLU A 110 19.86 -15.93 -3.48
N ASP A 111 18.59 -16.11 -3.86
CA ASP A 111 18.15 -17.25 -4.68
C ASP A 111 18.55 -17.12 -6.15
N LYS A 112 19.08 -15.97 -6.58
CA LYS A 112 19.32 -15.61 -7.98
C LYS A 112 18.06 -15.75 -8.84
N ASP A 113 16.89 -15.52 -8.24
CA ASP A 113 15.61 -15.51 -8.93
C ASP A 113 15.37 -14.12 -9.58
N TYR A 114 16.00 -13.93 -10.73
CA TYR A 114 15.94 -12.65 -11.46
C TYR A 114 14.52 -12.27 -11.89
N ALA A 115 13.64 -13.24 -12.10
CA ALA A 115 12.25 -12.96 -12.43
C ALA A 115 11.51 -12.36 -11.24
N SER A 116 11.72 -12.90 -10.03
CA SER A 116 11.17 -12.33 -8.80
C SER A 116 11.81 -10.98 -8.46
N SER A 117 13.14 -10.85 -8.64
CA SER A 117 13.82 -9.57 -8.45
C SER A 117 13.23 -8.49 -9.36
N ASN A 118 12.97 -8.80 -10.63
CA ASN A 118 12.39 -7.84 -11.59
C ASN A 118 10.94 -7.47 -11.22
N MET A 119 10.13 -8.41 -10.78
CA MET A 119 8.76 -8.13 -10.30
C MET A 119 8.76 -7.22 -9.08
N LEU A 120 9.70 -7.41 -8.16
CA LEU A 120 9.81 -6.65 -6.92
C LEU A 120 10.32 -5.22 -7.11
N VAL A 121 10.99 -4.89 -8.23
CA VAL A 121 11.45 -3.51 -8.52
C VAL A 121 10.31 -2.52 -8.41
N TRP A 122 9.16 -2.83 -9.00
CA TRP A 122 8.00 -1.97 -8.92
C TRP A 122 7.55 -1.72 -7.46
N PHE A 123 7.50 -2.75 -6.63
CA PHE A 123 7.14 -2.60 -5.21
C PHE A 123 8.17 -1.80 -4.42
N VAL A 124 9.45 -1.88 -4.77
CA VAL A 124 10.50 -1.06 -4.14
C VAL A 124 10.27 0.42 -4.47
N ASP A 125 9.95 0.74 -5.72
CA ASP A 125 9.65 2.10 -6.14
C ASP A 125 8.33 2.60 -5.52
N GLU A 126 7.29 1.76 -5.49
CA GLU A 126 5.99 2.06 -4.88
C GLU A 126 6.15 2.43 -3.39
N GLN A 127 6.93 1.69 -2.63
CA GLN A 127 7.14 2.00 -1.21
C GLN A 127 7.84 3.36 -0.99
N VAL A 128 8.65 3.83 -1.92
CA VAL A 128 9.20 5.19 -1.87
C VAL A 128 8.09 6.22 -2.00
N GLU A 129 7.15 5.99 -2.94
CA GLU A 129 6.00 6.88 -3.18
C GLU A 129 5.00 6.84 -2.02
N GLU A 130 4.72 5.67 -1.43
CA GLU A 130 3.82 5.52 -0.28
C GLU A 130 4.33 6.26 0.96
N GLU A 131 5.62 6.11 1.30
CA GLU A 131 6.22 6.88 2.40
C GLU A 131 6.27 8.39 2.12
N GLU A 132 6.52 8.80 0.86
CA GLU A 132 6.50 10.21 0.46
C GLU A 132 5.10 10.80 0.59
N SER A 133 4.08 10.14 0.05
CA SER A 133 2.67 10.54 0.17
C SER A 133 2.23 10.70 1.63
N ALA A 134 2.59 9.75 2.49
CA ALA A 134 2.27 9.85 3.92
C ALA A 134 2.96 11.05 4.59
N ARG A 135 4.24 11.34 4.27
CA ARG A 135 4.97 12.52 4.78
C ARG A 135 4.35 13.83 4.30
N GLU A 136 3.92 13.90 3.04
CA GLU A 136 3.24 15.08 2.48
C GLU A 136 1.93 15.33 3.22
N MET A 137 1.14 14.30 3.48
CA MET A 137 -0.12 14.42 4.22
C MET A 137 0.09 14.83 5.67
N ILE A 138 1.12 14.35 6.35
CA ILE A 138 1.51 14.81 7.69
C ILE A 138 1.81 16.31 7.65
N THR A 139 2.65 16.75 6.71
CA THR A 139 3.00 18.17 6.55
C THR A 139 1.76 19.05 6.28
N ALA A 140 0.86 18.59 5.43
CA ALA A 140 -0.39 19.30 5.14
C ALA A 140 -1.30 19.40 6.38
N CYS A 141 -1.41 18.32 7.16
CA CYS A 141 -2.20 18.32 8.40
C CYS A 141 -1.59 19.24 9.47
N GLU A 142 -0.27 19.24 9.64
CA GLU A 142 0.44 20.13 10.57
C GLU A 142 0.24 21.61 10.19
N ALA A 143 0.28 21.92 8.89
CA ALA A 143 0.08 23.29 8.40
C ALA A 143 -1.31 23.87 8.72
N VAL A 144 -2.31 23.01 8.92
CA VAL A 144 -3.69 23.41 9.24
C VAL A 144 -4.09 23.10 10.67
N GLU A 145 -3.17 22.68 11.51
CA GLU A 145 -3.46 22.31 12.90
C GLU A 145 -4.11 23.46 13.67
N GLY A 146 -5.22 23.16 14.36
CA GLY A 146 -6.02 24.16 15.08
C GLY A 146 -6.84 25.11 14.19
N ASN A 147 -6.70 25.04 12.87
CA ASN A 147 -7.42 25.87 11.90
C ASN A 147 -8.56 25.10 11.23
N LYS A 148 -9.79 25.27 11.73
CA LYS A 148 -10.98 24.59 11.19
C LYS A 148 -11.24 24.88 9.70
N PHE A 149 -10.96 26.09 9.23
CA PHE A 149 -11.13 26.44 7.82
C PHE A 149 -10.04 25.79 6.97
N GLY A 150 -8.79 25.79 7.45
CA GLY A 150 -7.70 25.08 6.79
C GLY A 150 -7.99 23.58 6.66
N LEU A 151 -8.46 22.95 7.73
CA LEU A 151 -8.86 21.54 7.70
C LEU A 151 -10.01 21.29 6.70
N TYR A 152 -11.01 22.17 6.65
CA TYR A 152 -12.09 22.06 5.67
C TYR A 152 -11.57 22.16 4.23
N MET A 153 -10.61 23.05 3.96
CA MET A 153 -10.02 23.18 2.61
C MET A 153 -9.19 21.96 2.24
N LEU A 154 -8.36 21.45 3.16
CA LEU A 154 -7.59 20.22 2.96
C LEU A 154 -8.51 19.02 2.69
N ASP A 155 -9.57 18.85 3.47
CA ASP A 155 -10.55 17.79 3.26
C ASP A 155 -11.22 17.90 1.88
N LYS A 156 -11.52 19.11 1.41
CA LYS A 156 -12.04 19.34 0.05
C LYS A 156 -11.05 18.95 -1.04
N GLU A 157 -9.79 19.22 -0.84
CA GLU A 157 -8.71 18.82 -1.78
C GLU A 157 -8.58 17.31 -1.85
N LEU A 158 -8.54 16.63 -0.70
CA LEU A 158 -8.41 15.18 -0.62
C LEU A 158 -9.60 14.42 -1.25
N ALA A 159 -10.79 15.05 -1.28
CA ALA A 159 -11.96 14.49 -1.96
C ALA A 159 -11.79 14.35 -3.47
N ALA A 160 -10.80 15.00 -4.08
CA ALA A 160 -10.55 14.93 -5.51
C ALA A 160 -9.66 13.73 -5.91
N ARG A 161 -9.04 13.03 -4.95
CA ARG A 161 -8.23 11.83 -5.25
C ARG A 161 -9.10 10.77 -5.89
N THR A 162 -8.61 10.20 -6.99
CA THR A 162 -9.31 9.12 -7.72
C THR A 162 -8.46 7.86 -7.71
N TYR A 163 -9.12 6.72 -7.55
CA TYR A 163 -8.47 5.42 -7.67
C TYR A 163 -8.17 5.11 -9.14
N THR A 164 -6.96 4.66 -9.39
CA THR A 164 -6.54 4.12 -10.68
C THR A 164 -6.10 2.68 -10.47
N PRO A 165 -6.82 1.68 -11.04
CA PRO A 165 -6.46 0.28 -10.84
C PRO A 165 -5.01 -0.01 -11.24
N VAL A 166 -4.27 -0.62 -10.33
CA VAL A 166 -2.92 -1.13 -10.60
C VAL A 166 -3.05 -2.52 -11.20
N SER A 167 -2.48 -2.75 -12.37
CA SER A 167 -2.51 -4.06 -13.00
C SER A 167 -1.09 -4.55 -13.34
N TYR A 168 -0.89 -5.85 -13.26
CA TYR A 168 0.37 -6.50 -13.67
C TYR A 168 0.77 -6.20 -15.13
N THR A 169 -0.18 -5.76 -15.95
CA THR A 169 0.08 -5.31 -17.33
C THR A 169 0.86 -4.00 -17.38
N HIS A 170 0.74 -3.11 -16.37
CA HIS A 170 1.58 -1.92 -16.26
C HIS A 170 3.03 -2.29 -15.95
N LEU A 171 3.27 -3.34 -15.17
CA LEU A 171 4.61 -3.88 -14.91
C LEU A 171 5.28 -4.42 -16.21
N ARG A 172 4.50 -4.96 -17.16
CA ARG A 172 5.00 -5.40 -18.47
C ARG A 172 5.12 -4.26 -19.51
N ALA A 173 4.38 -3.17 -19.36
CA ALA A 173 4.42 -2.05 -20.30
C ALA A 173 5.77 -1.31 -20.28
N HIS A 174 6.50 -1.31 -19.17
CA HIS A 174 7.88 -0.84 -19.10
C HIS A 174 8.87 -1.68 -19.92
N GLU A 175 8.55 -2.96 -20.20
CA GLU A 175 9.39 -3.81 -21.07
C GLU A 175 9.15 -3.56 -22.57
N THR A 176 7.95 -3.15 -22.97
CA THR A 176 7.62 -2.96 -24.39
C THR A 176 7.96 -1.58 -24.92
N GLY A 177 8.22 -0.60 -24.07
CA GLY A 177 8.63 0.78 -24.46
C GLY A 177 10.08 0.91 -24.93
N ARG A 178 10.89 -0.14 -24.94
CA ARG A 178 12.29 -0.13 -25.39
C ARG A 178 12.55 -0.70 -26.77
N ASN A 179 11.52 -1.09 -27.50
CA ASN A 179 11.63 -1.59 -28.86
C ASN A 179 10.79 -0.76 -29.82
N LEU A 180 11.21 0.49 -30.08
CA LEU A 180 10.97 1.25 -31.31
C LEU A 180 12.14 2.19 -31.53
#